data_06e36bf60a40d22dd635c3e698397455
#
_entry.id   06e36bf60a40d22dd635c3e698397455
#
_cell.length_a   1.000
_cell.length_b   1.000
_cell.length_c   1.000
_cell.angle_alpha   90.00
_cell.angle_beta   90.00
_cell.angle_gamma   90.00
#
_symmetry.space_group_name_H-M   'P 1'
#
loop_
_entity.id
_entity.type
_entity.pdbx_description
1 polymer ?
#
loop_
_entity_poly.entity_id
_entity_poly.type
_entity_poly.pdbx_seq_one_letter_code
_entity_poly.pdbx_strand_id
1 'polypeptide(L)'
;MELSRRDFLKAGGAGLGGIVIWQALGSKGSSASTKAFTLTKKIGETPTICPFDGSGCGFIVASEEVHDKLKVVNIEGDPEHPINNGAGCAKGATLRQLSADNPLRLNKVKYRAPGATDWIEKDWEWAIEQIAQRIKTTRDKSFVSEWTDEKDGKKYVVNRTEAISCLGGAALDNEECYLLSKMTRALGLVYTEHQARI
;
A
#
# COMPACT_ATOMS: atom_id res chain seq x y z
N MET A 1 2.42 20.61 49.00
CA MET A 1 1.19 19.91 49.36
C MET A 1 1.24 18.57 48.61
N GLU A 2 1.69 17.53 49.32
CA GLU A 2 1.80 16.19 48.71
C GLU A 2 0.45 15.50 48.77
N LEU A 3 -0.15 15.24 47.62
CA LEU A 3 -1.38 14.48 47.51
C LEU A 3 -1.09 13.00 47.73
N SER A 4 -1.69 12.39 48.76
CA SER A 4 -1.57 10.95 48.97
C SER A 4 -2.36 10.17 47.89
N ARG A 5 -1.94 8.91 47.60
CA ARG A 5 -2.66 8.01 46.68
C ARG A 5 -4.14 7.84 47.06
N ARG A 6 -4.43 7.92 48.37
CA ARG A 6 -5.79 7.82 48.91
C ARG A 6 -6.64 9.04 48.57
N ASP A 7 -6.04 10.24 48.57
CA ASP A 7 -6.75 11.48 48.24
C ASP A 7 -7.00 11.58 46.73
N PHE A 8 -6.08 11.06 45.91
CA PHE A 8 -6.27 10.91 44.46
C PHE A 8 -7.45 9.98 44.14
N LEU A 9 -7.53 8.83 44.81
CA LEU A 9 -8.63 7.88 44.59
C LEU A 9 -9.98 8.44 45.08
N LYS A 10 -10.00 9.20 46.19
CA LYS A 10 -11.22 9.87 46.64
C LYS A 10 -11.68 10.96 45.67
N ALA A 11 -10.75 11.75 45.12
CA ALA A 11 -11.07 12.75 44.11
C ALA A 11 -11.57 12.12 42.83
N GLY A 12 -10.94 11.01 42.35
CA GLY A 12 -11.40 10.24 41.20
C GLY A 12 -12.77 9.59 41.39
N GLY A 13 -13.03 9.03 42.59
CA GLY A 13 -14.32 8.45 42.91
C GLY A 13 -15.46 9.49 42.99
N ALA A 14 -15.17 10.68 43.51
CA ALA A 14 -16.14 11.78 43.54
C ALA A 14 -16.46 12.31 42.12
N GLY A 15 -15.44 12.31 41.21
CA GLY A 15 -15.63 12.69 39.81
C GLY A 15 -16.53 11.73 39.04
N LEU A 16 -16.33 10.42 39.22
CA LEU A 16 -17.18 9.39 38.60
C LEU A 16 -18.60 9.37 39.19
N GLY A 17 -18.74 9.53 40.50
CA GLY A 17 -20.05 9.66 41.17
C GLY A 17 -20.82 10.89 40.69
N GLY A 18 -20.16 12.02 40.49
CA GLY A 18 -20.76 13.23 39.94
C GLY A 18 -21.32 13.05 38.54
N ILE A 19 -20.63 12.31 37.68
CA ILE A 19 -21.09 12.02 36.31
C ILE A 19 -22.34 11.13 36.32
N VAL A 20 -22.38 10.12 37.20
CA VAL A 20 -23.53 9.21 37.31
C VAL A 20 -24.75 9.95 37.88
N ILE A 21 -24.56 10.83 38.87
CA ILE A 21 -25.64 11.65 39.46
C ILE A 21 -26.15 12.68 38.44
N TRP A 22 -25.28 13.27 37.63
CA TRP A 22 -25.68 14.19 36.58
C TRP A 22 -26.55 13.51 35.51
N GLN A 23 -26.24 12.27 35.18
CA GLN A 23 -27.06 11.45 34.25
C GLN A 23 -28.40 11.03 34.86
N ALA A 24 -28.44 10.80 36.18
CA ALA A 24 -29.67 10.42 36.91
C ALA A 24 -30.62 11.59 37.17
N LEU A 25 -30.12 12.83 37.30
CA LEU A 25 -30.90 14.03 37.56
C LEU A 25 -31.47 14.72 36.30
N GLY A 26 -31.53 13.98 35.17
CA GLY A 26 -32.40 14.33 34.07
C GLY A 26 -32.16 15.71 33.47
N SER A 27 -30.94 16.03 33.07
CA SER A 27 -30.84 16.88 31.90
C SER A 27 -31.52 16.11 30.77
N LYS A 28 -32.59 16.65 30.20
CA LYS A 28 -33.04 16.27 28.88
C LYS A 28 -31.87 16.60 27.94
N GLY A 29 -30.85 15.76 28.02
CA GLY A 29 -29.76 15.76 27.08
C GLY A 29 -30.46 15.59 25.76
N SER A 30 -30.36 16.57 24.90
CA SER A 30 -30.50 16.40 23.49
C SER A 30 -29.76 15.11 23.20
N SER A 31 -30.50 14.03 22.98
CA SER A 31 -29.97 12.83 22.36
C SER A 31 -29.45 13.32 21.04
N ALA A 32 -28.19 13.76 21.03
CA ALA A 32 -27.44 13.78 19.81
C ALA A 32 -27.50 12.32 19.34
N SER A 33 -28.50 12.03 18.51
CA SER A 33 -28.51 10.83 17.69
C SER A 33 -27.12 10.81 17.10
N THR A 34 -26.21 10.06 17.70
CA THR A 34 -25.11 9.49 16.98
C THR A 34 -25.82 8.62 15.94
N LYS A 35 -26.20 9.25 14.83
CA LYS A 35 -26.44 8.48 13.63
C LYS A 35 -25.15 7.67 13.51
N ALA A 36 -25.25 6.40 13.87
CA ALA A 36 -24.25 5.46 13.47
C ALA A 36 -24.06 5.75 11.98
N PHE A 37 -22.88 6.23 11.62
CA PHE A 37 -22.49 6.33 10.23
C PHE A 37 -22.51 4.89 9.73
N THR A 38 -23.68 4.44 9.30
CA THR A 38 -23.78 3.23 8.52
C THR A 38 -23.13 3.61 7.20
N LEU A 39 -21.87 3.23 7.08
CA LEU A 39 -21.18 3.21 5.79
C LEU A 39 -21.86 2.12 4.97
N THR A 40 -23.06 2.43 4.48
CA THR A 40 -23.70 1.61 3.48
C THR A 40 -22.96 1.86 2.20
N LYS A 41 -22.39 0.80 1.62
CA LYS A 41 -21.83 0.83 0.25
C LYS A 41 -22.88 1.45 -0.66
N LYS A 42 -22.64 2.68 -1.07
CA LYS A 42 -23.49 3.37 -2.04
C LYS A 42 -23.09 2.91 -3.43
N ILE A 43 -24.01 3.04 -4.38
CA ILE A 43 -23.67 2.87 -5.80
C ILE A 43 -22.53 3.82 -6.13
N GLY A 44 -21.40 3.30 -6.67
CA GLY A 44 -20.17 4.06 -6.90
C GLY A 44 -19.07 3.91 -5.83
N GLU A 45 -19.29 3.10 -4.79
CA GLU A 45 -18.25 2.74 -3.82
C GLU A 45 -17.50 1.48 -4.25
N THR A 46 -16.18 1.56 -4.29
CA THR A 46 -15.30 0.46 -4.67
C THR A 46 -14.30 0.18 -3.56
N PRO A 47 -14.21 -1.05 -3.03
CA PRO A 47 -13.17 -1.40 -2.08
C PRO A 47 -11.80 -1.46 -2.76
N THR A 48 -10.78 -1.05 -2.04
CA THR A 48 -9.38 -1.10 -2.48
C THR A 48 -8.45 -1.37 -1.32
N ILE A 49 -7.19 -1.69 -1.62
CA ILE A 49 -6.14 -1.90 -0.63
C ILE A 49 -5.17 -0.72 -0.68
N CYS A 50 -4.66 -0.34 0.48
CA CYS A 50 -3.67 0.73 0.63
C CYS A 50 -2.34 0.32 -0.03
N PRO A 51 -1.74 1.18 -0.90
CA PRO A 51 -0.51 0.84 -1.62
C PRO A 51 0.77 1.22 -0.85
N PHE A 52 0.69 1.64 0.40
CA PHE A 52 1.86 2.23 1.08
C PHE A 52 2.75 1.24 1.80
N ASP A 53 2.20 0.12 2.23
CA ASP A 53 2.98 -0.92 2.92
C ASP A 53 2.25 -2.27 2.94
N GLY A 54 2.95 -3.31 3.38
CA GLY A 54 2.43 -4.68 3.44
C GLY A 54 1.37 -4.96 4.51
N SER A 55 0.88 -3.94 5.22
CA SER A 55 -0.22 -4.10 6.20
C SER A 55 -1.52 -4.51 5.52
N GLY A 56 -1.73 -4.03 4.27
CA GLY A 56 -2.92 -4.39 3.50
C GLY A 56 -4.22 -3.77 4.03
N CYS A 57 -4.16 -2.54 4.55
CA CYS A 57 -5.35 -1.83 5.03
C CYS A 57 -6.37 -1.63 3.92
N GLY A 58 -7.65 -1.96 4.19
CA GLY A 58 -8.76 -1.75 3.27
C GLY A 58 -9.30 -0.33 3.31
N PHE A 59 -9.62 0.19 2.13
CA PHE A 59 -10.26 1.49 1.95
C PHE A 59 -11.46 1.38 1.01
N ILE A 60 -12.41 2.27 1.17
CA ILE A 60 -13.54 2.44 0.26
C ILE A 60 -13.31 3.74 -0.52
N VAL A 61 -13.33 3.61 -1.84
CA VAL A 61 -13.26 4.73 -2.78
C VAL A 61 -14.67 5.06 -3.23
N ALA A 62 -15.15 6.25 -2.86
CA ALA A 62 -16.40 6.78 -3.37
C ALA A 62 -16.13 7.63 -4.62
N SER A 63 -16.90 7.38 -5.67
CA SER A 63 -16.79 8.09 -6.94
C SER A 63 -18.15 8.59 -7.42
N GLU A 64 -18.16 9.73 -8.08
CA GLU A 64 -19.33 10.34 -8.71
C GLU A 64 -19.04 10.61 -10.18
N GLU A 65 -20.08 10.57 -10.99
CA GLU A 65 -20.02 10.98 -12.38
C GLU A 65 -20.20 12.50 -12.48
N VAL A 66 -19.17 13.18 -12.96
CA VAL A 66 -19.17 14.64 -13.14
C VAL A 66 -18.80 14.95 -14.60
N HIS A 67 -19.72 15.49 -15.36
CA HIS A 67 -19.53 15.81 -16.79
C HIS A 67 -19.00 14.60 -17.59
N ASP A 68 -19.68 13.48 -17.52
CA ASP A 68 -19.32 12.20 -18.18
C ASP A 68 -17.94 11.65 -17.81
N LYS A 69 -17.39 12.08 -16.68
CA LYS A 69 -16.14 11.56 -16.14
C LYS A 69 -16.32 11.10 -14.71
N LEU A 70 -15.78 9.92 -14.44
CA LEU A 70 -15.74 9.41 -13.08
C LEU A 70 -14.72 10.19 -12.24
N LYS A 71 -15.19 10.82 -11.16
CA LYS A 71 -14.36 11.56 -10.22
C LYS A 71 -14.40 10.91 -8.85
N VAL A 72 -13.22 10.68 -8.25
CA VAL A 72 -13.11 10.23 -6.87
C VAL A 72 -13.46 11.40 -5.94
N VAL A 73 -14.47 11.21 -5.09
CA VAL A 73 -14.95 12.26 -4.18
C VAL A 73 -14.52 12.02 -2.74
N ASN A 74 -14.36 10.75 -2.34
CA ASN A 74 -13.89 10.38 -1.01
C ASN A 74 -13.09 9.09 -1.02
N ILE A 75 -12.16 8.95 -0.07
CA ILE A 75 -11.47 7.69 0.25
C ILE A 75 -11.40 7.59 1.77
N GLU A 76 -11.91 6.51 2.32
CA GLU A 76 -11.95 6.27 3.77
C GLU A 76 -11.67 4.80 4.09
N GLY A 77 -11.29 4.54 5.35
CA GLY A 77 -11.04 3.17 5.79
C GLY A 77 -12.31 2.31 5.72
N ASP A 78 -12.17 1.08 5.23
CA ASP A 78 -13.26 0.11 5.15
C ASP A 78 -13.55 -0.49 6.54
N PRO A 79 -14.70 -0.22 7.16
CA PRO A 79 -15.03 -0.73 8.49
C PRO A 79 -15.26 -2.25 8.52
N GLU A 80 -15.53 -2.87 7.40
CA GLU A 80 -15.70 -4.32 7.29
C GLU A 80 -14.37 -5.04 7.01
N HIS A 81 -13.29 -4.29 6.74
CA HIS A 81 -12.00 -4.89 6.43
C HIS A 81 -11.31 -5.44 7.68
N PRO A 82 -10.89 -6.72 7.68
CA PRO A 82 -10.42 -7.40 8.89
C PRO A 82 -9.10 -6.85 9.45
N ILE A 83 -8.29 -6.17 8.63
CA ILE A 83 -6.98 -5.65 9.04
C ILE A 83 -7.11 -4.35 9.83
N ASN A 84 -7.89 -3.40 9.34
CA ASN A 84 -7.93 -2.04 9.88
C ASN A 84 -9.28 -1.61 10.46
N ASN A 85 -10.37 -2.37 10.23
CA ASN A 85 -11.70 -2.09 10.79
C ASN A 85 -12.11 -0.61 10.67
N GLY A 86 -11.90 -0.01 9.51
CA GLY A 86 -12.20 1.39 9.24
C GLY A 86 -11.10 2.39 9.65
N ALA A 87 -10.06 1.97 10.36
CA ALA A 87 -8.95 2.85 10.70
C ALA A 87 -8.07 3.15 9.48
N GLY A 88 -7.47 4.34 9.46
CA GLY A 88 -6.50 4.74 8.45
C GLY A 88 -5.40 5.59 9.07
N CYS A 89 -4.14 5.35 8.72
CA CYS A 89 -3.05 6.24 9.09
C CYS A 89 -3.06 7.50 8.21
N ALA A 90 -2.22 8.49 8.53
CA ALA A 90 -2.15 9.75 7.78
C ALA A 90 -1.85 9.54 6.28
N LYS A 91 -1.04 8.54 5.91
CA LYS A 91 -0.77 8.20 4.51
C LYS A 91 -2.03 7.73 3.79
N GLY A 92 -2.77 6.78 4.39
CA GLY A 92 -4.03 6.28 3.84
C GLY A 92 -5.10 7.37 3.74
N ALA A 93 -5.24 8.24 4.74
CA ALA A 93 -6.17 9.34 4.74
C ALA A 93 -5.92 10.38 3.62
N THR A 94 -4.69 10.44 3.08
CA THR A 94 -4.32 11.37 1.99
C THR A 94 -4.31 10.73 0.61
N LEU A 95 -4.76 9.48 0.47
CA LEU A 95 -4.75 8.76 -0.82
C LEU A 95 -5.45 9.52 -1.95
N ARG A 96 -6.56 10.21 -1.64
CA ARG A 96 -7.28 11.00 -2.63
C ARG A 96 -6.38 12.08 -3.23
N GLN A 97 -5.73 12.88 -2.36
CA GLN A 97 -4.86 13.98 -2.77
C GLN A 97 -3.58 13.49 -3.46
N LEU A 98 -3.06 12.34 -3.04
CA LEU A 98 -1.83 11.78 -3.60
C LEU A 98 -2.07 11.06 -4.93
N SER A 99 -3.22 10.41 -5.09
CA SER A 99 -3.49 9.54 -6.23
C SER A 99 -4.53 10.11 -7.19
N ALA A 100 -5.72 10.44 -6.72
CA ALA A 100 -6.84 10.78 -7.58
C ALA A 100 -6.80 12.24 -8.05
N ASP A 101 -6.52 13.16 -7.14
CA ASP A 101 -6.57 14.60 -7.40
C ASP A 101 -5.19 15.24 -7.64
N ASN A 102 -4.11 14.44 -7.74
CA ASN A 102 -2.77 14.97 -7.95
C ASN A 102 -2.46 15.20 -9.44
N PRO A 103 -2.33 16.46 -9.88
CA PRO A 103 -2.01 16.75 -11.28
C PRO A 103 -0.59 16.34 -11.69
N LEU A 104 0.29 16.08 -10.71
CA LEU A 104 1.66 15.62 -10.96
C LEU A 104 1.77 14.10 -11.10
N ARG A 105 0.68 13.37 -10.86
CA ARG A 105 0.68 11.93 -11.01
C ARG A 105 0.88 11.53 -12.47
N LEU A 106 1.85 10.65 -12.71
CA LEU A 106 2.10 10.09 -14.03
C LEU A 106 1.04 9.01 -14.35
N ASN A 107 0.25 9.28 -15.38
CA ASN A 107 -0.76 8.34 -15.89
C ASN A 107 -0.28 7.55 -17.10
N LYS A 108 0.83 7.97 -17.70
CA LYS A 108 1.47 7.32 -18.84
C LYS A 108 2.94 7.09 -18.57
N VAL A 109 3.50 6.14 -19.27
CA VAL A 109 4.93 5.86 -19.21
C VAL A 109 5.71 7.01 -19.84
N LYS A 110 6.72 7.50 -19.15
CA LYS A 110 7.69 8.47 -19.69
C LYS A 110 8.94 7.73 -20.15
N TYR A 111 9.26 7.87 -21.41
CA TYR A 111 10.45 7.29 -22.04
C TYR A 111 11.41 8.37 -22.51
N ARG A 112 12.68 8.15 -22.27
CA ARG A 112 13.76 8.98 -22.80
C ARG A 112 14.76 8.08 -23.53
N ALA A 113 14.94 8.34 -24.83
CA ALA A 113 15.89 7.59 -25.62
C ALA A 113 17.35 7.84 -25.18
N PRO A 114 18.28 6.91 -25.39
CA PRO A 114 19.69 7.14 -25.12
C PRO A 114 20.19 8.39 -25.84
N GLY A 115 20.83 9.30 -25.08
CA GLY A 115 21.33 10.59 -25.60
C GLY A 115 20.30 11.70 -25.80
N ALA A 116 19.02 11.41 -25.62
CA ALA A 116 17.97 12.44 -25.71
C ALA A 116 17.85 13.23 -24.40
N THR A 117 17.43 14.50 -24.51
CA THR A 117 17.14 15.40 -23.38
C THR A 117 15.69 15.32 -22.94
N ASP A 118 14.77 15.03 -23.86
CA ASP A 118 13.35 15.14 -23.67
C ASP A 118 12.69 13.80 -23.32
N TRP A 119 11.66 13.88 -22.48
CA TRP A 119 10.80 12.77 -22.15
C TRP A 119 9.58 12.75 -23.07
N ILE A 120 9.29 11.60 -23.66
CA ILE A 120 8.09 11.36 -24.48
C ILE A 120 7.16 10.39 -23.80
N GLU A 121 5.86 10.59 -23.96
CA GLU A 121 4.85 9.67 -23.45
C GLU A 121 4.75 8.43 -24.34
N LYS A 122 4.60 7.27 -23.69
CA LYS A 122 4.39 5.97 -24.32
C LYS A 122 3.23 5.25 -23.64
N ASP A 123 2.58 4.38 -24.38
CA ASP A 123 1.55 3.51 -23.85
C ASP A 123 2.15 2.36 -23.04
N TRP A 124 1.36 1.82 -22.13
CA TRP A 124 1.79 0.73 -21.26
C TRP A 124 2.15 -0.54 -22.03
N GLU A 125 1.40 -0.87 -23.08
CA GLU A 125 1.67 -2.03 -23.94
C GLU A 125 3.05 -1.95 -24.56
N TRP A 126 3.39 -0.82 -25.17
CA TRP A 126 4.72 -0.57 -25.71
C TRP A 126 5.81 -0.72 -24.64
N ALA A 127 5.60 -0.15 -23.45
CA ALA A 127 6.58 -0.18 -22.39
C ALA A 127 6.83 -1.61 -21.87
N ILE A 128 5.76 -2.37 -21.65
CA ILE A 128 5.84 -3.77 -21.20
C ILE A 128 6.57 -4.62 -22.22
N GLU A 129 6.27 -4.45 -23.50
CA GLU A 129 6.96 -5.19 -24.59
C GLU A 129 8.46 -4.87 -24.61
N GLN A 130 8.84 -3.59 -24.52
CA GLN A 130 10.25 -3.19 -24.50
C GLN A 130 11.00 -3.74 -23.29
N ILE A 131 10.38 -3.73 -22.11
CA ILE A 131 10.94 -4.30 -20.89
C ILE A 131 11.11 -5.81 -21.05
N ALA A 132 10.07 -6.52 -21.49
CA ALA A 132 10.09 -7.96 -21.69
C ALA A 132 11.17 -8.40 -22.67
N GLN A 133 11.29 -7.69 -23.79
CA GLN A 133 12.33 -7.94 -24.78
C GLN A 133 13.74 -7.75 -24.23
N ARG A 134 13.97 -6.69 -23.44
CA ARG A 134 15.28 -6.46 -22.81
C ARG A 134 15.62 -7.55 -21.80
N ILE A 135 14.67 -7.91 -20.94
CA ILE A 135 14.85 -9.01 -19.98
C ILE A 135 15.18 -10.30 -20.73
N LYS A 136 14.39 -10.66 -21.74
CA LYS A 136 14.61 -11.86 -22.53
C LYS A 136 15.99 -11.86 -23.19
N THR A 137 16.33 -10.80 -23.90
CA THR A 137 17.61 -10.70 -24.61
C THR A 137 18.80 -10.78 -23.65
N THR A 138 18.74 -10.12 -22.51
CA THR A 138 19.82 -10.14 -21.52
C THR A 138 19.93 -11.52 -20.89
N ARG A 139 18.79 -12.10 -20.51
CA ARG A 139 18.75 -13.44 -19.92
C ARG A 139 19.28 -14.49 -20.88
N ASP A 140 18.82 -14.52 -22.14
CA ASP A 140 19.24 -15.51 -23.13
C ASP A 140 20.76 -15.48 -23.39
N LYS A 141 21.39 -14.30 -23.25
CA LYS A 141 22.84 -14.12 -23.41
C LYS A 141 23.66 -14.52 -22.19
N SER A 142 23.07 -14.45 -21.00
CA SER A 142 23.79 -14.58 -19.73
C SER A 142 23.33 -15.74 -18.85
N PHE A 143 22.38 -16.54 -19.33
CA PHE A 143 21.84 -17.64 -18.56
C PHE A 143 22.82 -18.81 -18.48
N VAL A 144 23.08 -19.28 -17.27
CA VAL A 144 23.93 -20.41 -16.96
C VAL A 144 23.08 -21.53 -16.38
N SER A 145 22.95 -22.63 -17.11
CA SER A 145 22.19 -23.80 -16.64
C SER A 145 23.00 -24.67 -15.67
N GLU A 146 24.30 -24.84 -15.95
CA GLU A 146 25.20 -25.66 -15.13
C GLU A 146 26.47 -24.86 -14.80
N TRP A 147 26.98 -25.07 -13.61
CA TRP A 147 28.25 -24.51 -13.15
C TRP A 147 29.14 -25.66 -12.64
N THR A 148 30.43 -25.62 -12.99
CA THR A 148 31.43 -26.56 -12.51
C THR A 148 32.25 -25.92 -11.40
N ASP A 149 32.31 -26.56 -10.25
CA ASP A 149 33.15 -26.12 -9.14
C ASP A 149 34.63 -26.39 -9.49
N GLU A 150 35.43 -25.35 -9.47
CA GLU A 150 36.87 -25.43 -9.76
C GLU A 150 37.66 -26.24 -8.73
N LYS A 151 37.11 -26.40 -7.51
CA LYS A 151 37.81 -27.12 -6.41
C LYS A 151 37.65 -28.64 -6.50
N ASP A 152 36.50 -29.12 -6.84
CA ASP A 152 36.21 -30.56 -6.85
C ASP A 152 35.83 -31.12 -8.23
N GLY A 153 35.71 -30.25 -9.24
CA GLY A 153 35.33 -30.61 -10.61
C GLY A 153 33.89 -31.05 -10.80
N LYS A 154 33.03 -30.93 -9.76
CA LYS A 154 31.65 -31.34 -9.84
C LYS A 154 30.77 -30.33 -10.56
N LYS A 155 29.80 -30.83 -11.29
CA LYS A 155 28.79 -30.02 -11.98
C LYS A 155 27.54 -29.87 -11.13
N TYR A 156 27.04 -28.65 -11.05
CA TYR A 156 25.81 -28.30 -10.35
C TYR A 156 24.84 -27.61 -11.31
N VAL A 157 23.58 -28.01 -11.27
CA VAL A 157 22.50 -27.29 -11.99
C VAL A 157 22.17 -26.02 -11.22
N VAL A 158 22.41 -24.87 -11.83
CA VAL A 158 22.26 -23.55 -11.17
C VAL A 158 21.13 -22.72 -11.73
N ASN A 159 20.81 -22.86 -13.03
CA ASN A 159 19.70 -22.17 -13.69
C ASN A 159 19.61 -20.67 -13.35
N ARG A 160 20.71 -19.93 -13.51
CA ARG A 160 20.82 -18.55 -13.04
C ARG A 160 21.27 -17.57 -14.11
N THR A 161 20.99 -16.29 -13.86
CA THR A 161 21.62 -15.16 -14.54
C THR A 161 22.08 -14.12 -13.52
N GLU A 162 23.29 -13.59 -13.71
CA GLU A 162 23.87 -12.52 -12.87
C GLU A 162 23.83 -11.16 -13.58
N ALA A 163 23.33 -11.10 -14.82
CA ALA A 163 23.28 -9.88 -15.60
C ALA A 163 22.02 -9.03 -15.35
N ILE A 164 21.09 -9.52 -14.53
CA ILE A 164 19.87 -8.82 -14.18
C ILE A 164 19.74 -8.82 -12.66
N SER A 165 19.49 -7.65 -12.08
CA SER A 165 19.15 -7.48 -10.67
C SER A 165 17.73 -6.96 -10.49
N CYS A 166 17.09 -7.32 -9.39
CA CYS A 166 15.79 -6.81 -8.99
C CYS A 166 15.91 -6.06 -7.67
N LEU A 167 15.41 -4.83 -7.64
CA LEU A 167 15.29 -4.02 -6.44
C LEU A 167 13.83 -3.87 -6.08
N GLY A 168 13.43 -4.47 -4.96
CA GLY A 168 12.09 -4.32 -4.41
C GLY A 168 11.94 -2.99 -3.65
N GLY A 169 10.78 -2.78 -3.07
CA GLY A 169 10.44 -1.59 -2.27
C GLY A 169 9.63 -1.95 -1.03
N ALA A 170 9.55 -1.02 -0.07
CA ALA A 170 8.76 -1.18 1.15
C ALA A 170 7.27 -0.88 0.93
N ALA A 171 6.91 -0.21 -0.16
CA ALA A 171 5.54 0.13 -0.52
C ALA A 171 4.90 -0.95 -1.42
N LEU A 172 4.99 -2.19 -1.00
CA LEU A 172 4.42 -3.36 -1.65
C LEU A 172 3.58 -4.13 -0.64
N ASP A 173 2.45 -4.66 -1.04
CA ASP A 173 1.67 -5.58 -0.23
C ASP A 173 2.22 -7.02 -0.30
N ASN A 174 1.61 -7.93 0.45
CA ASN A 174 2.11 -9.30 0.58
C ASN A 174 2.00 -10.07 -0.74
N GLU A 175 0.93 -9.85 -1.51
CA GLU A 175 0.69 -10.49 -2.79
C GLU A 175 1.68 -10.02 -3.85
N GLU A 176 1.97 -8.73 -3.87
CA GLU A 176 2.99 -8.13 -4.76
C GLU A 176 4.39 -8.67 -4.43
N CYS A 177 4.75 -8.75 -3.15
CA CYS A 177 6.02 -9.34 -2.70
C CYS A 177 6.14 -10.81 -3.12
N TYR A 178 5.06 -11.59 -3.00
CA TYR A 178 5.01 -12.97 -3.43
C TYR A 178 5.21 -13.10 -4.95
N LEU A 179 4.49 -12.32 -5.73
CA LEU A 179 4.59 -12.31 -7.20
C LEU A 179 5.99 -11.91 -7.66
N LEU A 180 6.57 -10.86 -7.05
CA LEU A 180 7.93 -10.42 -7.35
C LEU A 180 8.94 -11.54 -7.08
N SER A 181 8.87 -12.17 -5.92
CA SER A 181 9.75 -13.29 -5.55
C SER A 181 9.61 -14.49 -6.49
N LYS A 182 8.39 -14.80 -6.90
CA LYS A 182 8.11 -15.89 -7.84
C LYS A 182 8.67 -15.57 -9.23
N MET A 183 8.49 -14.33 -9.71
CA MET A 183 8.99 -13.89 -11.00
C MET A 183 10.52 -13.91 -11.05
N THR A 184 11.19 -13.37 -10.04
CA THR A 184 12.66 -13.33 -10.00
C THR A 184 13.27 -14.73 -9.97
N ARG A 185 12.69 -15.66 -9.22
CA ARG A 185 13.09 -17.07 -9.21
C ARG A 185 12.85 -17.75 -10.56
N ALA A 186 11.70 -17.51 -11.19
CA ALA A 186 11.39 -18.08 -12.50
C ALA A 186 12.35 -17.58 -13.61
N LEU A 187 12.81 -16.33 -13.50
CA LEU A 187 13.82 -15.76 -14.39
C LEU A 187 15.25 -16.24 -14.08
N GLY A 188 15.48 -16.82 -12.89
CA GLY A 188 16.79 -17.25 -12.44
C GLY A 188 17.69 -16.10 -11.97
N LEU A 189 17.12 -15.02 -11.44
CA LEU A 189 17.88 -13.88 -10.93
C LEU A 189 18.58 -14.24 -9.62
N VAL A 190 19.88 -13.96 -9.53
CA VAL A 190 20.69 -14.13 -8.32
C VAL A 190 20.55 -12.91 -7.41
N TYR A 191 20.57 -11.72 -8.00
CA TYR A 191 20.55 -10.47 -7.26
C TYR A 191 19.12 -9.97 -7.10
N THR A 192 18.55 -10.24 -5.93
CA THR A 192 17.24 -9.74 -5.53
C THR A 192 17.41 -9.09 -4.16
N GLU A 193 17.26 -7.78 -4.13
CA GLU A 193 17.43 -6.96 -2.95
C GLU A 193 16.18 -6.15 -2.67
N HIS A 194 16.05 -5.69 -1.43
CA HIS A 194 14.93 -4.91 -0.96
C HIS A 194 15.42 -3.78 -0.06
N GLN A 195 14.88 -2.59 -0.23
CA GLN A 195 15.30 -1.41 0.52
C GLN A 195 15.19 -1.60 2.04
N ALA A 196 14.15 -2.28 2.52
CA ALA A 196 13.93 -2.50 3.96
C ALA A 196 14.75 -3.64 4.57
N ARG A 197 15.62 -4.28 3.79
CA ARG A 197 16.46 -5.39 4.25
C ARG A 197 17.74 -4.95 4.99
N ILE A 198 18.10 -3.70 4.95
CA ILE A 198 19.32 -3.13 5.55
C ILE A 198 19.20 -3.12 7.07
#